data_7f5d14f3553aa99ca72055d008c94f8c
#
_entry.id   7f5d14f3553aa99ca72055d008c94f8c
#
_cell.length_a   1.000
_cell.length_b   1.000
_cell.length_c   1.000
_cell.angle_alpha   90.00
_cell.angle_beta   90.00
_cell.angle_gamma   90.00
#
_symmetry.space_group_name_H-M   'P 1'
#
loop_
_entity.id
_entity.type
_entity.pdbx_description
1 polymer ?
#
loop_
_entity_poly.entity_id
_entity_poly.type
_entity_poly.pdbx_seq_one_letter_code
_entity_poly.pdbx_strand_id
1 'polypeptide(L)'
;MTTKAGGRPLHILFYSPDSYGLGHVRRTISLAESVLGQFRDASALVLTGAPRAHYFRYPSRCDYVKLPSVTKGVDGCYKTREIDMPLDDTVHLRSRVIQETAASFHADVIVVDHSPLGLCGEVVPTLDSCAVGRTGTVRILGLRDVIDEPEAVRASWKRDQVMEVLRRCYDRILVYGQREVFDPVEAYGMPEDVAAKLEFVGYIGRNGVNTAPRDVRRKFAPRTGRLVVLTVGGGGDGNQLVRLFLEGCERLGDQPPFETVIVTGPLMSPRKRKRFEARAHRLEGVSALEYCDDLPGLCRAADFVVAMGGYNTVCELAYGGIPALIVPRTFPRKEQLERARRLAERGVVRFLVPEEATPETLMREVHLGMGLPRPPRRWGLDFSGLDRTARAIGRLVPSRSGPSMRPGRLRARRLQP
;
A
#
# COMPACT_ATOMS: atom_id res chain seq x y z
N MET A 1 -31.43 18.50 -26.73
CA MET A 1 -30.56 18.87 -25.63
C MET A 1 -31.38 18.87 -24.34
N THR A 2 -31.39 17.77 -23.61
CA THR A 2 -32.10 17.66 -22.33
C THR A 2 -31.16 18.09 -21.23
N THR A 3 -31.42 19.23 -20.64
CA THR A 3 -30.76 19.73 -19.42
C THR A 3 -31.04 18.75 -18.28
N LYS A 4 -30.02 17.93 -17.91
CA LYS A 4 -30.04 17.21 -16.66
C LYS A 4 -30.07 18.21 -15.51
N ALA A 5 -31.15 18.22 -14.75
CA ALA A 5 -31.19 18.83 -13.42
C ALA A 5 -30.23 18.02 -12.52
N GLY A 6 -28.97 18.38 -12.52
CA GLY A 6 -27.92 17.71 -11.78
C GLY A 6 -27.07 18.74 -11.06
N GLY A 7 -26.96 18.59 -9.74
CA GLY A 7 -25.98 19.35 -8.96
C GLY A 7 -24.55 19.12 -9.48
N ARG A 8 -23.60 19.97 -9.08
CA ARG A 8 -22.17 19.86 -9.41
C ARG A 8 -21.65 18.43 -9.09
N PRO A 9 -20.80 17.82 -9.93
CA PRO A 9 -20.16 16.54 -9.64
C PRO A 9 -19.46 16.51 -8.27
N LEU A 10 -19.43 15.33 -7.64
CA LEU A 10 -18.69 15.14 -6.39
C LEU A 10 -17.19 15.14 -6.67
N HIS A 11 -16.44 16.04 -6.04
CA HIS A 11 -15.00 16.16 -6.19
C HIS A 11 -14.28 15.58 -4.98
N ILE A 12 -13.45 14.58 -5.20
CA ILE A 12 -12.72 13.87 -4.14
C ILE A 12 -11.21 14.04 -4.36
N LEU A 13 -10.57 14.68 -3.40
CA LEU A 13 -9.13 14.90 -3.39
C LEU A 13 -8.47 13.84 -2.51
N PHE A 14 -7.57 13.07 -3.08
CA PHE A 14 -6.74 12.12 -2.34
C PHE A 14 -5.34 12.68 -2.18
N TYR A 15 -4.81 12.64 -0.97
CA TYR A 15 -3.43 12.96 -0.68
C TYR A 15 -2.66 11.70 -0.30
N SER A 16 -1.59 11.41 -1.05
CA SER A 16 -0.69 10.27 -0.89
C SER A 16 0.74 10.74 -0.59
N PRO A 17 1.23 10.62 0.65
CA PRO A 17 2.50 11.21 1.09
C PRO A 17 3.74 10.44 0.62
N ASP A 18 3.70 9.76 -0.52
CA ASP A 18 4.79 8.90 -0.97
C ASP A 18 6.15 9.60 -1.01
N SER A 19 7.01 9.22 -0.08
CA SER A 19 8.40 9.66 -0.02
C SER A 19 9.39 8.52 -0.25
N TYR A 20 9.01 7.29 0.09
CA TYR A 20 9.94 6.16 0.14
C TYR A 20 9.32 4.83 -0.35
N GLY A 21 8.40 4.85 -1.25
CA GLY A 21 7.77 3.63 -1.75
C GLY A 21 6.64 3.94 -2.72
N LEU A 22 6.03 2.91 -3.24
CA LEU A 22 4.90 3.02 -4.16
C LEU A 22 3.59 2.53 -3.54
N GLY A 23 3.64 2.17 -2.25
CA GLY A 23 2.53 1.54 -1.55
C GLY A 23 1.37 2.48 -1.31
N HIS A 24 1.64 3.74 -0.98
CA HIS A 24 0.62 4.75 -0.73
C HIS A 24 -0.15 5.07 -2.01
N VAL A 25 0.54 5.48 -3.08
CA VAL A 25 -0.10 5.81 -4.36
C VAL A 25 -0.90 4.61 -4.91
N ARG A 26 -0.37 3.39 -4.79
CA ARG A 26 -1.06 2.18 -5.23
C ARG A 26 -2.37 1.96 -4.47
N ARG A 27 -2.36 2.11 -3.15
CA ARG A 27 -3.56 2.03 -2.31
C ARG A 27 -4.55 3.14 -2.64
N THR A 28 -4.07 4.37 -2.76
CA THR A 28 -4.87 5.53 -3.10
C THR A 28 -5.59 5.35 -4.43
N ILE A 29 -4.92 4.83 -5.46
CA ILE A 29 -5.55 4.52 -6.76
C ILE A 29 -6.66 3.48 -6.60
N SER A 30 -6.44 2.43 -5.79
CA SER A 30 -7.46 1.41 -5.55
C SER A 30 -8.68 1.97 -4.81
N LEU A 31 -8.46 2.88 -3.85
CA LEU A 31 -9.55 3.60 -3.18
C LEU A 31 -10.30 4.52 -4.15
N ALA A 32 -9.59 5.28 -4.97
CA ALA A 32 -10.18 6.13 -6.00
C ALA A 32 -11.04 5.31 -6.98
N GLU A 33 -10.54 4.17 -7.45
CA GLU A 33 -11.28 3.26 -8.34
C GLU A 33 -12.57 2.75 -7.68
N SER A 34 -12.51 2.30 -6.43
CA SER A 34 -13.67 1.83 -5.69
C SER A 34 -14.72 2.93 -5.49
N VAL A 35 -14.26 4.12 -5.09
CA VAL A 35 -15.14 5.30 -4.87
C VAL A 35 -15.79 5.75 -6.18
N LEU A 36 -15.03 5.89 -7.25
CA LEU A 36 -15.54 6.27 -8.58
C LEU A 36 -16.45 5.20 -9.19
N GLY A 37 -16.27 3.94 -8.82
CA GLY A 37 -17.19 2.84 -9.17
C GLY A 37 -18.54 2.98 -8.49
N GLN A 38 -18.60 3.49 -7.27
CA GLN A 38 -19.81 3.71 -6.50
C GLN A 38 -20.54 5.02 -6.88
N PHE A 39 -19.77 6.09 -7.15
CA PHE A 39 -20.30 7.42 -7.48
C PHE A 39 -20.09 7.73 -8.97
N ARG A 40 -21.14 7.61 -9.78
CA ARG A 40 -21.05 7.78 -11.24
C ARG A 40 -20.71 9.20 -11.68
N ASP A 41 -21.14 10.18 -10.91
CA ASP A 41 -20.97 11.61 -11.20
C ASP A 41 -19.81 12.21 -10.38
N ALA A 42 -18.91 11.36 -9.80
CA ALA A 42 -17.75 11.82 -9.09
C ALA A 42 -16.52 11.94 -9.99
N SER A 43 -15.63 12.85 -9.63
CA SER A 43 -14.26 12.96 -10.15
C SER A 43 -13.27 12.91 -9.01
N ALA A 44 -12.11 12.35 -9.25
CA ALA A 44 -11.04 12.24 -8.26
C ALA A 44 -9.76 12.92 -8.75
N LEU A 45 -9.02 13.50 -7.83
CA LEU A 45 -7.68 14.02 -8.09
C LEU A 45 -6.73 13.51 -7.01
N VAL A 46 -5.58 12.97 -7.42
CA VAL A 46 -4.58 12.41 -6.51
C VAL A 46 -3.37 13.32 -6.42
N LEU A 47 -3.11 13.88 -5.25
CA LEU A 47 -1.86 14.58 -4.94
C LEU A 47 -0.84 13.56 -4.45
N THR A 48 0.31 13.45 -5.11
CA THR A 48 1.32 12.46 -4.72
C THR A 48 2.75 12.94 -4.90
N GLY A 49 3.60 12.61 -3.92
CA GLY A 49 5.05 12.78 -3.98
C GLY A 49 5.79 11.60 -4.62
N ALA A 50 5.08 10.54 -5.04
CA ALA A 50 5.70 9.32 -5.56
C ALA A 50 6.56 9.61 -6.81
N PRO A 51 7.86 9.23 -6.83
CA PRO A 51 8.75 9.56 -7.95
C PRO A 51 8.35 8.83 -9.25
N ARG A 52 7.62 7.72 -9.16
CA ARG A 52 7.18 6.88 -10.27
C ARG A 52 5.65 6.85 -10.41
N ALA A 53 4.96 7.94 -10.06
CA ALA A 53 3.50 8.03 -10.14
C ALA A 53 2.95 7.74 -11.56
N HIS A 54 3.71 8.07 -12.61
CA HIS A 54 3.37 7.83 -14.01
C HIS A 54 3.41 6.35 -14.42
N TYR A 55 3.94 5.44 -13.60
CA TYR A 55 3.91 3.99 -13.88
C TYR A 55 2.54 3.38 -13.63
N PHE A 56 1.67 4.08 -12.91
CA PHE A 56 0.35 3.57 -12.57
C PHE A 56 -0.71 4.03 -13.58
N ARG A 57 -1.66 3.15 -13.84
CA ARG A 57 -2.89 3.52 -14.55
C ARG A 57 -3.89 4.06 -13.54
N TYR A 58 -4.34 5.27 -13.77
CA TYR A 58 -5.41 5.89 -13.01
C TYR A 58 -6.77 5.49 -13.59
N PRO A 59 -7.81 5.31 -12.78
CA PRO A 59 -9.15 4.99 -13.29
C PRO A 59 -9.71 6.16 -14.09
N SER A 60 -10.71 5.89 -14.95
CA SER A 60 -11.44 6.96 -15.63
C SER A 60 -12.02 7.96 -14.63
N ARG A 61 -12.04 9.25 -14.98
CA ARG A 61 -12.44 10.38 -14.10
C ARG A 61 -11.50 10.61 -12.91
N CYS A 62 -10.29 10.11 -12.99
CA CYS A 62 -9.22 10.34 -12.00
C CYS A 62 -7.97 10.82 -12.72
N ASP A 63 -7.37 11.90 -12.21
CA ASP A 63 -6.08 12.41 -12.62
C ASP A 63 -5.18 12.62 -11.40
N TYR A 64 -3.94 13.06 -11.60
CA TYR A 64 -3.03 13.29 -10.49
C TYR A 64 -2.18 14.55 -10.65
N VAL A 65 -1.81 15.14 -9.53
CA VAL A 65 -0.83 16.22 -9.43
C VAL A 65 0.42 15.69 -8.75
N LYS A 66 1.56 15.81 -9.44
CA LYS A 66 2.86 15.37 -8.93
C LYS A 66 3.51 16.47 -8.09
N LEU A 67 3.63 16.20 -6.79
CA LEU A 67 4.37 17.06 -5.87
C LEU A 67 5.90 16.81 -5.99
N PRO A 68 6.76 17.81 -5.75
CA PRO A 68 8.21 17.59 -5.66
C PRO A 68 8.54 16.41 -4.76
N SER A 69 9.36 15.48 -5.27
CA SER A 69 9.69 14.26 -4.52
C SER A 69 10.68 14.55 -3.41
N VAL A 70 10.51 13.89 -2.27
CA VAL A 70 11.49 13.85 -1.19
C VAL A 70 11.97 12.43 -0.99
N THR A 71 13.10 12.27 -0.33
CA THR A 71 13.65 10.98 0.06
C THR A 71 14.06 11.03 1.52
N LYS A 72 14.18 9.86 2.13
CA LYS A 72 14.67 9.74 3.49
C LYS A 72 16.14 9.36 3.45
N GLY A 73 16.99 10.15 4.07
CA GLY A 73 18.41 9.87 4.21
C GLY A 73 18.67 8.67 5.14
N VAL A 74 19.93 8.22 5.17
CA VAL A 74 20.39 7.14 6.05
C VAL A 74 20.24 7.54 7.53
N ASP A 75 20.35 8.84 7.81
CA ASP A 75 20.15 9.49 9.10
C ASP A 75 18.66 9.55 9.53
N GLY A 76 17.76 9.09 8.67
CA GLY A 76 16.32 9.15 8.91
C GLY A 76 15.70 10.51 8.59
N CYS A 77 16.48 11.53 8.24
CA CYS A 77 16.01 12.86 7.87
C CYS A 77 15.48 12.90 6.43
N TYR A 78 14.50 13.74 6.18
CA TYR A 78 14.00 13.97 4.83
C TYR A 78 14.94 14.91 4.07
N LYS A 79 15.08 14.66 2.77
CA LYS A 79 15.84 15.49 1.82
C LYS A 79 15.06 15.59 0.52
N THR A 80 15.22 16.67 -0.20
CA THR A 80 14.76 16.80 -1.60
C THR A 80 15.44 15.72 -2.46
N ARG A 81 14.74 15.21 -3.46
CA ARG A 81 15.23 14.12 -4.29
C ARG A 81 15.89 14.62 -5.58
N GLU A 82 15.18 15.46 -6.33
CA GLU A 82 15.53 15.82 -7.70
C GLU A 82 15.89 17.31 -7.83
N ILE A 83 15.30 18.17 -6.99
CA ILE A 83 15.52 19.61 -7.02
C ILE A 83 16.52 20.00 -5.92
N ASP A 84 17.39 20.95 -6.24
CA ASP A 84 18.31 21.54 -5.26
C ASP A 84 17.61 22.69 -4.54
N MET A 85 16.90 22.36 -3.48
CA MET A 85 16.11 23.28 -2.67
C MET A 85 16.10 22.82 -1.20
N PRO A 86 16.21 23.70 -0.21
CA PRO A 86 16.04 23.35 1.19
C PRO A 86 14.74 22.59 1.45
N LEU A 87 14.77 21.67 2.42
CA LEU A 87 13.58 20.85 2.74
C LEU A 87 12.39 21.72 3.13
N ASP A 88 12.59 22.73 3.97
CA ASP A 88 11.52 23.61 4.46
C ASP A 88 10.85 24.37 3.32
N ASP A 89 11.63 24.89 2.36
CA ASP A 89 11.11 25.56 1.18
C ASP A 89 10.34 24.59 0.29
N THR A 90 10.83 23.36 0.17
CA THR A 90 10.13 22.31 -0.58
C THR A 90 8.81 21.91 0.08
N VAL A 91 8.79 21.76 1.40
CA VAL A 91 7.56 21.49 2.17
C VAL A 91 6.58 22.65 2.03
N HIS A 92 7.07 23.90 2.10
CA HIS A 92 6.23 25.08 1.88
C HIS A 92 5.64 25.11 0.47
N LEU A 93 6.46 24.89 -0.57
CA LEU A 93 5.99 24.80 -1.96
C LEU A 93 4.91 23.72 -2.11
N ARG A 94 5.16 22.53 -1.58
CA ARG A 94 4.21 21.40 -1.64
C ARG A 94 2.90 21.75 -0.92
N SER A 95 2.99 22.37 0.26
CA SER A 95 1.82 22.83 1.03
C SER A 95 0.97 23.81 0.22
N ARG A 96 1.59 24.79 -0.47
CA ARG A 96 0.89 25.76 -1.32
C ARG A 96 0.21 25.08 -2.52
N VAL A 97 0.87 24.11 -3.16
CA VAL A 97 0.27 23.33 -4.25
C VAL A 97 -0.94 22.54 -3.76
N ILE A 98 -0.86 21.93 -2.56
CA ILE A 98 -1.97 21.18 -1.96
C ILE A 98 -3.16 22.11 -1.69
N GLN A 99 -2.91 23.26 -1.06
CA GLN A 99 -3.95 24.26 -0.75
C GLN A 99 -4.67 24.75 -2.00
N GLU A 100 -3.89 25.21 -3.00
CA GLU A 100 -4.46 25.75 -4.24
C GLU A 100 -5.21 24.66 -5.02
N THR A 101 -4.67 23.45 -5.07
CA THR A 101 -5.36 22.34 -5.72
C THR A 101 -6.69 22.02 -5.04
N ALA A 102 -6.72 21.95 -3.71
CA ALA A 102 -7.96 21.70 -2.97
C ALA A 102 -9.02 22.79 -3.21
N ALA A 103 -8.60 24.06 -3.22
CA ALA A 103 -9.48 25.20 -3.45
C ALA A 103 -10.01 25.24 -4.89
N SER A 104 -9.12 25.19 -5.89
CA SER A 104 -9.48 25.28 -7.32
C SER A 104 -10.22 24.04 -7.83
N PHE A 105 -9.94 22.86 -7.28
CA PHE A 105 -10.70 21.64 -7.56
C PHE A 105 -12.05 21.62 -6.86
N HIS A 106 -12.30 22.57 -5.95
CA HIS A 106 -13.50 22.64 -5.11
C HIS A 106 -13.78 21.28 -4.42
N ALA A 107 -12.80 20.76 -3.71
CA ALA A 107 -12.86 19.43 -3.09
C ALA A 107 -14.02 19.33 -2.09
N ASP A 108 -14.95 18.42 -2.32
CA ASP A 108 -16.04 18.08 -1.40
C ASP A 108 -15.56 17.10 -0.31
N VAL A 109 -14.59 16.28 -0.65
CA VAL A 109 -13.96 15.30 0.26
C VAL A 109 -12.46 15.36 0.09
N ILE A 110 -11.72 15.39 1.18
CA ILE A 110 -10.27 15.21 1.22
C ILE A 110 -9.97 13.92 1.98
N VAL A 111 -9.28 13.00 1.33
CA VAL A 111 -8.82 11.74 1.94
C VAL A 111 -7.31 11.79 2.05
N VAL A 112 -6.80 11.86 3.28
CA VAL A 112 -5.37 11.84 3.59
C VAL A 112 -4.96 10.39 3.86
N ASP A 113 -3.98 9.87 3.13
CA ASP A 113 -3.51 8.50 3.31
C ASP A 113 -2.42 8.41 4.37
N HIS A 114 -2.66 7.68 5.43
CA HIS A 114 -1.75 7.19 6.46
C HIS A 114 -1.11 8.24 7.38
N SER A 115 -0.60 9.35 6.87
CA SER A 115 0.12 10.35 7.67
C SER A 115 -0.81 11.49 8.07
N PRO A 116 -1.19 11.63 9.36
CA PRO A 116 -2.13 12.65 9.79
C PRO A 116 -1.71 14.09 9.48
N LEU A 117 -0.40 14.35 9.49
CA LEU A 117 0.18 15.67 9.20
C LEU A 117 0.62 15.82 7.73
N GLY A 118 0.55 14.74 6.94
CA GLY A 118 1.25 14.66 5.66
C GLY A 118 2.77 14.55 5.86
N LEU A 119 3.54 14.99 4.89
CA LEU A 119 4.99 15.10 5.01
C LEU A 119 5.31 16.41 5.75
N CYS A 120 5.98 16.31 6.91
CA CYS A 120 6.42 17.47 7.69
C CYS A 120 5.33 18.54 7.92
N GLY A 121 4.07 18.15 8.07
CA GLY A 121 2.98 19.09 8.35
C GLY A 121 2.32 19.72 7.12
N GLU A 122 2.74 19.41 5.89
CA GLU A 122 2.33 20.11 4.67
C GLU A 122 0.83 20.08 4.36
N VAL A 123 0.08 19.09 4.86
CA VAL A 123 -1.36 18.99 4.60
C VAL A 123 -2.21 19.77 5.62
N VAL A 124 -1.66 20.08 6.78
CA VAL A 124 -2.38 20.71 7.90
C VAL A 124 -2.99 22.06 7.52
N PRO A 125 -2.27 22.99 6.84
CA PRO A 125 -2.86 24.27 6.45
C PRO A 125 -4.09 24.12 5.54
N THR A 126 -4.11 23.11 4.66
CA THR A 126 -5.28 22.82 3.81
C THR A 126 -6.46 22.33 4.64
N LEU A 127 -6.22 21.38 5.57
CA LEU A 127 -7.26 20.83 6.44
C LEU A 127 -7.83 21.91 7.37
N ASP A 128 -7.00 22.79 7.89
CA ASP A 128 -7.43 23.93 8.73
C ASP A 128 -8.29 24.91 7.95
N SER A 129 -7.91 25.29 6.74
CA SER A 129 -8.71 26.18 5.91
C SER A 129 -10.09 25.60 5.59
N CYS A 130 -10.18 24.29 5.41
CA CYS A 130 -11.46 23.58 5.24
C CYS A 130 -12.28 23.50 6.53
N ALA A 131 -11.63 23.48 7.71
CA ALA A 131 -12.30 23.44 9.00
C ALA A 131 -12.93 24.78 9.38
N VAL A 132 -12.24 25.87 9.11
CA VAL A 132 -12.65 27.23 9.44
C VAL A 132 -13.59 27.82 8.37
N GLY A 133 -13.35 27.45 7.11
CA GLY A 133 -14.19 27.87 5.99
C GLY A 133 -15.53 27.12 5.98
N ARG A 134 -16.63 27.81 5.68
CA ARG A 134 -17.96 27.20 5.48
C ARG A 134 -18.04 26.34 4.20
N THR A 135 -16.95 25.67 3.81
CA THR A 135 -16.85 24.92 2.56
C THR A 135 -17.63 23.61 2.58
N GLY A 136 -17.96 23.08 3.77
CA GLY A 136 -18.62 21.78 3.92
C GLY A 136 -17.75 20.60 3.46
N THR A 137 -16.44 20.80 3.26
CA THR A 137 -15.51 19.77 2.84
C THR A 137 -15.34 18.71 3.94
N VAL A 138 -15.59 17.46 3.63
CA VAL A 138 -15.38 16.33 4.54
C VAL A 138 -13.91 15.90 4.53
N ARG A 139 -13.31 15.76 5.71
CA ARG A 139 -11.88 15.46 5.88
C ARG A 139 -11.70 14.09 6.53
N ILE A 140 -11.11 13.18 5.80
CA ILE A 140 -10.97 11.77 6.19
C ILE A 140 -9.49 11.41 6.26
N LEU A 141 -9.08 10.78 7.35
CA LEU A 141 -7.80 10.10 7.45
C LEU A 141 -8.01 8.61 7.15
N GLY A 142 -7.26 8.07 6.20
CA GLY A 142 -7.16 6.63 5.99
C GLY A 142 -5.94 6.08 6.70
N LEU A 143 -6.11 5.44 7.85
CA LEU A 143 -5.03 4.93 8.67
C LEU A 143 -4.79 3.44 8.40
N ARG A 144 -3.52 3.03 8.18
CA ARG A 144 -3.19 1.61 8.13
C ARG A 144 -3.31 0.99 9.53
N ASP A 145 -3.41 -0.33 9.58
CA ASP A 145 -3.42 -1.11 10.80
C ASP A 145 -2.26 -0.72 11.76
N VAL A 146 -1.04 -1.09 11.44
CA VAL A 146 0.16 -0.78 12.21
C VAL A 146 0.93 0.37 11.55
N ILE A 147 1.24 1.40 12.34
CA ILE A 147 2.07 2.55 11.91
C ILE A 147 3.54 2.29 12.21
N ASP A 148 3.83 1.92 13.47
CA ASP A 148 5.14 1.56 14.01
C ASP A 148 4.95 0.93 15.40
N GLU A 149 6.04 0.65 16.12
CA GLU A 149 5.95 0.25 17.53
C GLU A 149 5.14 1.26 18.35
N PRO A 150 4.28 0.79 19.27
CA PRO A 150 3.39 1.67 20.02
C PRO A 150 4.10 2.81 20.75
N GLU A 151 5.22 2.54 21.38
CA GLU A 151 6.00 3.54 22.11
C GLU A 151 6.59 4.61 21.19
N ALA A 152 7.14 4.20 20.04
CA ALA A 152 7.68 5.12 19.05
C ALA A 152 6.59 6.03 18.46
N VAL A 153 5.39 5.47 18.21
CA VAL A 153 4.25 6.25 17.74
C VAL A 153 3.78 7.23 18.80
N ARG A 154 3.57 6.77 20.04
CA ARG A 154 3.15 7.66 21.15
C ARG A 154 4.13 8.81 21.35
N ALA A 155 5.44 8.53 21.34
CA ALA A 155 6.47 9.56 21.51
C ALA A 155 6.47 10.58 20.35
N SER A 156 6.43 10.11 19.10
CA SER A 156 6.38 11.00 17.93
C SER A 156 5.07 11.81 17.88
N TRP A 157 3.94 11.18 18.13
CA TRP A 157 2.63 11.84 18.10
C TRP A 157 2.47 12.90 19.22
N LYS A 158 3.07 12.65 20.38
CA LYS A 158 3.11 13.65 21.46
C LYS A 158 3.97 14.85 21.05
N ARG A 159 5.19 14.61 20.53
CA ARG A 159 6.09 15.67 20.06
C ARG A 159 5.46 16.53 18.95
N ASP A 160 4.82 15.86 17.98
CA ASP A 160 4.29 16.49 16.77
C ASP A 160 2.81 16.90 16.94
N GLN A 161 2.25 16.84 18.16
CA GLN A 161 0.88 17.22 18.53
C GLN A 161 -0.21 16.59 17.64
N VAL A 162 0.01 15.34 17.20
CA VAL A 162 -0.86 14.65 16.24
C VAL A 162 -2.29 14.49 16.75
N MET A 163 -2.48 14.22 18.06
CA MET A 163 -3.83 14.07 18.64
C MET A 163 -4.67 15.34 18.50
N GLU A 164 -4.05 16.52 18.62
CA GLU A 164 -4.73 17.80 18.39
C GLU A 164 -5.17 17.97 16.94
N VAL A 165 -4.29 17.60 16.00
CA VAL A 165 -4.63 17.63 14.57
C VAL A 165 -5.75 16.62 14.24
N LEU A 166 -5.72 15.41 14.81
CA LEU A 166 -6.78 14.41 14.63
C LEU A 166 -8.13 14.93 15.15
N ARG A 167 -8.10 15.60 16.28
CA ARG A 167 -9.31 16.22 16.89
C ARG A 167 -9.87 17.34 16.02
N ARG A 168 -9.03 18.26 15.59
CA ARG A 168 -9.45 19.51 14.93
C ARG A 168 -9.67 19.34 13.42
N CYS A 169 -8.81 18.57 12.74
CA CYS A 169 -8.72 18.59 11.28
C CYS A 169 -9.43 17.44 10.59
N TYR A 170 -9.82 16.39 11.31
CA TYR A 170 -10.46 15.23 10.68
C TYR A 170 -11.87 14.97 11.20
N ASP A 171 -12.78 14.69 10.29
CA ASP A 171 -14.18 14.35 10.60
C ASP A 171 -14.32 12.84 10.86
N ARG A 172 -13.52 12.01 10.18
CA ARG A 172 -13.45 10.54 10.35
C ARG A 172 -12.04 10.01 10.16
N ILE A 173 -11.76 8.88 10.80
CA ILE A 173 -10.53 8.12 10.70
C ILE A 173 -10.91 6.71 10.28
N LEU A 174 -10.65 6.34 9.03
CA LEU A 174 -10.93 5.00 8.50
C LEU A 174 -9.72 4.11 8.68
N VAL A 175 -9.82 3.09 9.52
CA VAL A 175 -8.73 2.15 9.79
C VAL A 175 -8.79 1.00 8.78
N TYR A 176 -7.75 0.89 7.96
CA TYR A 176 -7.58 -0.20 6.98
C TYR A 176 -7.03 -1.45 7.67
N GLY A 177 -7.88 -2.09 8.46
CA GLY A 177 -7.56 -3.25 9.28
C GLY A 177 -8.76 -3.70 10.09
N GLN A 178 -8.49 -4.58 11.05
CA GLN A 178 -9.48 -5.09 11.99
C GLN A 178 -9.01 -4.86 13.43
N ARG A 179 -9.95 -4.50 14.30
CA ARG A 179 -9.68 -4.23 15.71
C ARG A 179 -9.04 -5.44 16.40
N GLU A 180 -9.52 -6.64 16.09
CA GLU A 180 -9.05 -7.89 16.68
C GLU A 180 -7.61 -8.25 16.27
N VAL A 181 -7.10 -7.65 15.18
CA VAL A 181 -5.70 -7.82 14.75
C VAL A 181 -4.82 -6.75 15.38
N PHE A 182 -5.25 -5.50 15.32
CA PHE A 182 -4.54 -4.38 15.92
C PHE A 182 -5.50 -3.24 16.24
N ASP A 183 -5.58 -2.87 17.52
CA ASP A 183 -6.35 -1.70 17.95
C ASP A 183 -5.43 -0.48 18.14
N PRO A 184 -5.46 0.50 17.22
CA PRO A 184 -4.67 1.71 17.36
C PRO A 184 -5.12 2.61 18.50
N VAL A 185 -6.37 2.46 18.98
CA VAL A 185 -6.87 3.23 20.13
C VAL A 185 -6.08 2.86 21.39
N GLU A 186 -6.02 1.57 21.69
CA GLU A 186 -5.27 1.04 22.81
C GLU A 186 -3.76 1.22 22.61
N ALA A 187 -3.25 0.78 21.45
CA ALA A 187 -1.82 0.76 21.18
C ALA A 187 -1.19 2.16 21.22
N TYR A 188 -1.89 3.17 20.71
CA TYR A 188 -1.34 4.53 20.61
C TYR A 188 -1.89 5.48 21.67
N GLY A 189 -2.77 5.01 22.55
CA GLY A 189 -3.34 5.82 23.63
C GLY A 189 -4.21 6.96 23.12
N MET A 190 -5.11 6.66 22.16
CA MET A 190 -5.98 7.69 21.59
C MET A 190 -7.05 8.11 22.59
N PRO A 191 -7.25 9.43 22.83
CA PRO A 191 -8.34 9.92 23.69
C PRO A 191 -9.72 9.54 23.13
N GLU A 192 -10.72 9.47 23.99
CA GLU A 192 -12.09 9.04 23.65
C GLU A 192 -12.71 9.85 22.50
N ASP A 193 -12.52 11.15 22.50
CA ASP A 193 -13.03 12.06 21.48
C ASP A 193 -12.39 11.83 20.09
N VAL A 194 -11.12 11.39 20.04
CA VAL A 194 -10.44 10.98 18.81
C VAL A 194 -10.88 9.55 18.45
N ALA A 195 -10.95 8.65 19.43
CA ALA A 195 -11.38 7.27 19.23
C ALA A 195 -12.79 7.17 18.64
N ALA A 196 -13.71 8.07 19.05
CA ALA A 196 -15.07 8.16 18.51
C ALA A 196 -15.15 8.47 17.00
N LYS A 197 -14.05 8.97 16.41
CA LYS A 197 -13.96 9.21 14.96
C LYS A 197 -13.49 8.00 14.17
N LEU A 198 -13.02 6.93 14.84
CA LEU A 198 -12.49 5.75 14.16
C LEU A 198 -13.59 4.83 13.66
N GLU A 199 -13.41 4.35 12.44
CA GLU A 199 -14.23 3.29 11.83
C GLU A 199 -13.29 2.25 11.20
N PHE A 200 -13.37 0.99 11.64
CA PHE A 200 -12.65 -0.12 11.03
C PHE A 200 -13.37 -0.56 9.76
N VAL A 201 -12.73 -0.38 8.62
CA VAL A 201 -13.30 -0.69 7.32
C VAL A 201 -12.85 -2.05 6.76
N GLY A 202 -11.92 -2.71 7.42
CA GLY A 202 -11.28 -3.94 6.94
C GLY A 202 -10.05 -3.65 6.09
N TYR A 203 -9.35 -4.71 5.71
CA TYR A 203 -8.13 -4.62 4.92
C TYR A 203 -8.40 -4.22 3.46
N ILE A 204 -7.44 -3.54 2.84
CA ILE A 204 -7.48 -3.20 1.42
C ILE A 204 -6.84 -4.36 0.64
N GLY A 205 -7.67 -5.31 0.21
CA GLY A 205 -7.26 -6.40 -0.66
C GLY A 205 -7.53 -6.08 -2.14
N ARG A 206 -6.68 -6.60 -3.02
CA ARG A 206 -6.84 -6.44 -4.48
C ARG A 206 -6.79 -7.78 -5.18
N ASN A 207 -7.72 -7.96 -6.13
CA ASN A 207 -7.49 -8.92 -7.21
C ASN A 207 -6.53 -8.27 -8.21
N GLY A 208 -5.39 -8.90 -8.46
CA GLY A 208 -4.53 -8.49 -9.56
C GLY A 208 -5.24 -8.64 -10.92
N VAL A 209 -4.61 -8.14 -11.97
CA VAL A 209 -5.00 -8.43 -13.36
C VAL A 209 -5.06 -9.95 -13.54
N ASN A 210 -6.06 -10.45 -14.28
CA ASN A 210 -6.40 -11.88 -14.32
C ASN A 210 -5.46 -12.71 -15.21
N THR A 211 -4.14 -12.65 -15.00
CA THR A 211 -3.23 -13.59 -15.64
C THR A 211 -3.52 -15.00 -15.10
N ALA A 212 -3.81 -15.93 -15.99
CA ALA A 212 -4.09 -17.30 -15.57
C ALA A 212 -2.84 -17.92 -14.95
N PRO A 213 -2.92 -18.58 -13.79
CA PRO A 213 -1.76 -19.19 -13.13
C PRO A 213 -0.97 -20.14 -14.04
N ARG A 214 -1.66 -20.88 -14.93
CA ARG A 214 -1.04 -21.77 -15.93
C ARG A 214 -0.10 -21.03 -16.88
N ASP A 215 -0.45 -19.81 -17.31
CA ASP A 215 0.35 -19.04 -18.24
C ASP A 215 1.60 -18.47 -17.57
N VAL A 216 1.46 -18.06 -16.30
CA VAL A 216 2.59 -17.66 -15.46
C VAL A 216 3.55 -18.83 -15.25
N ARG A 217 3.04 -20.02 -14.89
CA ARG A 217 3.87 -21.23 -14.68
C ARG A 217 4.56 -21.67 -15.96
N ARG A 218 3.86 -21.66 -17.09
CA ARG A 218 4.48 -21.97 -18.39
C ARG A 218 5.66 -21.06 -18.72
N LYS A 219 5.57 -19.79 -18.33
CA LYS A 219 6.63 -18.79 -18.54
C LYS A 219 7.80 -18.94 -17.57
N PHE A 220 7.52 -19.14 -16.27
CA PHE A 220 8.49 -18.99 -15.21
C PHE A 220 8.86 -20.30 -14.48
N ALA A 221 8.11 -21.35 -14.70
CA ALA A 221 8.37 -22.67 -14.12
C ALA A 221 8.14 -23.79 -15.15
N PRO A 222 8.75 -23.72 -16.37
CA PRO A 222 8.48 -24.67 -17.44
C PRO A 222 9.05 -26.07 -17.14
N ARG A 223 10.05 -26.20 -16.29
CA ARG A 223 10.82 -27.40 -16.04
C ARG A 223 10.25 -28.23 -14.89
N THR A 224 10.09 -27.64 -13.72
CA THR A 224 9.61 -28.34 -12.51
C THR A 224 8.11 -28.20 -12.30
N GLY A 225 7.49 -27.20 -12.93
CA GLY A 225 6.10 -26.78 -12.66
C GLY A 225 5.89 -26.16 -11.27
N ARG A 226 6.96 -26.06 -10.45
CA ARG A 226 6.94 -25.50 -9.09
C ARG A 226 7.60 -24.12 -9.09
N LEU A 227 6.88 -23.14 -8.57
CA LEU A 227 7.29 -21.75 -8.62
C LEU A 227 7.40 -21.13 -7.22
N VAL A 228 8.56 -20.57 -6.91
CA VAL A 228 8.79 -19.71 -5.75
C VAL A 228 8.95 -18.26 -6.20
N VAL A 229 8.32 -17.34 -5.51
CA VAL A 229 8.45 -15.90 -5.80
C VAL A 229 9.08 -15.20 -4.62
N LEU A 230 10.15 -14.45 -4.85
CA LEU A 230 10.68 -13.48 -3.89
C LEU A 230 10.27 -12.07 -4.32
N THR A 231 9.67 -11.30 -3.43
CA THR A 231 9.37 -9.89 -3.67
C THR A 231 9.75 -9.00 -2.49
N VAL A 232 10.42 -7.90 -2.78
CA VAL A 232 10.82 -6.90 -1.79
C VAL A 232 10.06 -5.59 -1.92
N GLY A 233 8.89 -5.64 -2.55
CA GLY A 233 8.02 -4.49 -2.74
C GLY A 233 8.64 -3.41 -3.61
N GLY A 234 8.79 -2.17 -3.09
CA GLY A 234 9.43 -1.07 -3.82
C GLY A 234 10.92 -1.26 -4.08
N GLY A 235 11.60 -2.09 -3.29
CA GLY A 235 13.00 -2.47 -3.49
C GLY A 235 14.04 -1.62 -2.74
N GLY A 236 13.65 -0.53 -2.11
CA GLY A 236 14.59 0.36 -1.40
C GLY A 236 15.37 -0.34 -0.27
N ASP A 237 14.68 -1.20 0.48
CA ASP A 237 15.20 -1.87 1.70
C ASP A 237 15.57 -3.34 1.48
N GLY A 238 15.21 -3.94 0.35
CA GLY A 238 15.21 -5.38 0.13
C GLY A 238 16.55 -6.03 -0.20
N ASN A 239 17.65 -5.27 -0.24
CA ASN A 239 18.94 -5.76 -0.72
C ASN A 239 19.46 -6.99 0.04
N GLN A 240 19.34 -6.99 1.35
CA GLN A 240 19.82 -8.09 2.19
C GLN A 240 19.04 -9.37 1.93
N LEU A 241 17.72 -9.29 1.88
CA LEU A 241 16.86 -10.44 1.63
C LEU A 241 17.12 -11.05 0.25
N VAL A 242 17.24 -10.21 -0.81
CA VAL A 242 17.58 -10.68 -2.16
C VAL A 242 18.95 -11.36 -2.17
N ARG A 243 19.96 -10.81 -1.49
CA ARG A 243 21.29 -11.38 -1.40
C ARG A 243 21.26 -12.78 -0.75
N LEU A 244 20.67 -12.88 0.45
CA LEU A 244 20.59 -14.14 1.19
C LEU A 244 19.79 -15.21 0.43
N PHE A 245 18.72 -14.80 -0.24
CA PHE A 245 17.91 -15.73 -1.03
C PHE A 245 18.67 -16.26 -2.25
N LEU A 246 19.41 -15.41 -2.97
CA LEU A 246 20.27 -15.84 -4.07
C LEU A 246 21.39 -16.77 -3.60
N GLU A 247 22.02 -16.48 -2.45
CA GLU A 247 23.00 -17.37 -1.83
C GLU A 247 22.38 -18.74 -1.49
N GLY A 248 21.12 -18.76 -1.07
CA GLY A 248 20.37 -20.00 -0.86
C GLY A 248 20.14 -20.77 -2.17
N CYS A 249 19.74 -20.08 -3.24
CA CYS A 249 19.57 -20.71 -4.56
C CYS A 249 20.89 -21.28 -5.10
N GLU A 250 22.01 -20.58 -4.93
CA GLU A 250 23.35 -21.06 -5.34
C GLU A 250 23.72 -22.40 -4.67
N ARG A 251 23.28 -22.62 -3.43
CA ARG A 251 23.54 -23.85 -2.66
C ARG A 251 22.64 -25.03 -3.06
N LEU A 252 21.56 -24.80 -3.80
CA LEU A 252 20.70 -25.87 -4.31
C LEU A 252 21.33 -26.60 -5.52
N GLY A 253 22.41 -26.06 -6.10
CA GLY A 253 23.09 -26.65 -7.26
C GLY A 253 22.32 -26.52 -8.56
N ASP A 254 22.71 -27.31 -9.56
CA ASP A 254 22.28 -27.19 -10.96
C ASP A 254 20.84 -27.71 -11.22
N GLN A 255 20.27 -28.45 -10.29
CA GLN A 255 18.90 -29.00 -10.44
C GLN A 255 18.01 -28.62 -9.25
N PRO A 256 17.68 -27.34 -9.10
CA PRO A 256 16.79 -26.92 -8.01
C PRO A 256 15.40 -27.54 -8.16
N PRO A 257 14.74 -27.92 -7.05
CA PRO A 257 13.43 -28.59 -7.08
C PRO A 257 12.27 -27.64 -7.45
N PHE A 258 12.56 -26.37 -7.72
CA PHE A 258 11.60 -25.33 -8.10
C PHE A 258 12.30 -24.25 -8.91
N GLU A 259 11.55 -23.55 -9.73
CA GLU A 259 11.99 -22.30 -10.34
C GLU A 259 11.67 -21.11 -9.46
N THR A 260 12.45 -20.05 -9.63
CA THR A 260 12.37 -18.83 -8.82
C THR A 260 12.20 -17.60 -9.67
N VAL A 261 11.28 -16.71 -9.25
CA VAL A 261 11.21 -15.33 -9.77
C VAL A 261 11.49 -14.35 -8.64
N ILE A 262 12.51 -13.52 -8.82
CA ILE A 262 12.90 -12.46 -7.88
C ILE A 262 12.43 -11.12 -8.44
N VAL A 263 11.51 -10.44 -7.73
CA VAL A 263 11.06 -9.10 -8.10
C VAL A 263 11.74 -8.09 -7.18
N THR A 264 12.75 -7.40 -7.72
CA THR A 264 13.65 -6.52 -6.95
C THR A 264 13.04 -5.17 -6.59
N GLY A 265 12.05 -4.72 -7.35
CA GLY A 265 11.38 -3.43 -7.17
C GLY A 265 12.09 -2.25 -7.84
N PRO A 266 11.34 -1.26 -8.34
CA PRO A 266 11.86 -0.15 -9.15
C PRO A 266 12.66 0.90 -8.38
N LEU A 267 12.64 0.85 -7.04
CA LEU A 267 13.41 1.76 -6.18
C LEU A 267 14.75 1.16 -5.71
N MET A 268 15.04 -0.07 -6.07
CA MET A 268 16.38 -0.65 -5.86
C MET A 268 17.40 0.09 -6.71
N SER A 269 18.58 0.40 -6.13
CA SER A 269 19.61 1.11 -6.89
C SER A 269 19.99 0.32 -8.15
N PRO A 270 20.14 0.96 -9.32
CA PRO A 270 20.44 0.28 -10.58
C PRO A 270 21.70 -0.59 -10.52
N ARG A 271 22.73 -0.14 -9.79
CA ARG A 271 23.98 -0.90 -9.61
C ARG A 271 23.74 -2.21 -8.87
N LYS A 272 22.95 -2.18 -7.76
CA LYS A 272 22.64 -3.39 -6.99
C LYS A 272 21.75 -4.33 -7.77
N ARG A 273 20.75 -3.80 -8.46
CA ARG A 273 19.84 -4.58 -9.30
C ARG A 273 20.60 -5.32 -10.40
N LYS A 274 21.42 -4.65 -11.20
CA LYS A 274 22.27 -5.28 -12.23
C LYS A 274 23.14 -6.40 -11.68
N ARG A 275 23.67 -6.22 -10.45
CA ARG A 275 24.45 -7.28 -9.79
C ARG A 275 23.60 -8.50 -9.47
N PHE A 276 22.38 -8.31 -8.98
CA PHE A 276 21.47 -9.41 -8.67
C PHE A 276 20.95 -10.10 -9.93
N GLU A 277 20.63 -9.35 -10.96
CA GLU A 277 20.25 -9.88 -12.28
C GLU A 277 21.36 -10.76 -12.89
N ALA A 278 22.61 -10.27 -12.85
CA ALA A 278 23.76 -11.04 -13.32
C ALA A 278 24.02 -12.32 -12.50
N ARG A 279 23.76 -12.32 -11.18
CA ARG A 279 23.83 -13.53 -10.34
C ARG A 279 22.70 -14.50 -10.69
N ALA A 280 21.47 -14.01 -10.75
CA ALA A 280 20.29 -14.82 -11.09
C ALA A 280 20.46 -15.51 -12.46
N HIS A 281 20.99 -14.80 -13.44
CA HIS A 281 21.20 -15.34 -14.80
C HIS A 281 22.19 -16.51 -14.87
N ARG A 282 23.06 -16.67 -13.88
CA ARG A 282 24.01 -17.80 -13.76
C ARG A 282 23.41 -19.03 -13.15
N LEU A 283 22.21 -18.90 -12.55
CA LEU A 283 21.55 -19.97 -11.82
C LEU A 283 20.42 -20.55 -12.68
N GLU A 284 20.41 -21.85 -12.83
CA GLU A 284 19.34 -22.52 -13.55
C GLU A 284 18.00 -22.35 -12.83
N GLY A 285 16.94 -22.02 -13.55
CA GLY A 285 15.61 -21.84 -13.01
C GLY A 285 15.41 -20.56 -12.18
N VAL A 286 16.37 -19.61 -12.16
CA VAL A 286 16.23 -18.35 -11.45
C VAL A 286 16.10 -17.17 -12.41
N SER A 287 15.02 -16.40 -12.27
CA SER A 287 14.75 -15.18 -13.03
C SER A 287 14.69 -13.99 -12.13
N ALA A 288 15.27 -12.86 -12.53
CA ALA A 288 15.17 -11.59 -11.81
C ALA A 288 14.45 -10.54 -12.66
N LEU A 289 13.50 -9.84 -12.05
CA LEU A 289 12.70 -8.78 -12.66
C LEU A 289 12.82 -7.50 -11.82
N GLU A 290 12.93 -6.37 -12.49
CA GLU A 290 12.82 -5.07 -11.80
C GLU A 290 11.40 -4.84 -11.30
N TYR A 291 10.43 -5.11 -12.16
CA TYR A 291 9.01 -4.82 -11.93
C TYR A 291 8.13 -5.89 -12.58
N CYS A 292 6.98 -6.11 -12.00
CA CYS A 292 5.95 -7.00 -12.54
C CYS A 292 4.60 -6.26 -12.48
N ASP A 293 3.97 -6.05 -13.65
CA ASP A 293 2.68 -5.36 -13.76
C ASP A 293 1.58 -6.07 -12.98
N ASP A 294 1.54 -7.40 -13.05
CA ASP A 294 0.61 -8.25 -12.31
C ASP A 294 1.36 -9.08 -11.23
N LEU A 295 2.01 -8.39 -10.28
CA LEU A 295 2.64 -9.05 -9.14
C LEU A 295 1.66 -9.93 -8.34
N PRO A 296 0.41 -9.49 -8.07
CA PRO A 296 -0.57 -10.38 -7.45
C PRO A 296 -0.87 -11.64 -8.27
N GLY A 297 -0.92 -11.55 -9.60
CA GLY A 297 -1.09 -12.70 -10.49
C GLY A 297 0.11 -13.66 -10.44
N LEU A 298 1.32 -13.11 -10.46
CA LEU A 298 2.55 -13.88 -10.28
C LEU A 298 2.57 -14.62 -8.94
N CYS A 299 2.24 -13.92 -7.84
CA CYS A 299 2.17 -14.54 -6.51
C CYS A 299 1.08 -15.62 -6.41
N ARG A 300 -0.09 -15.44 -7.05
CA ARG A 300 -1.14 -16.47 -7.09
C ARG A 300 -0.71 -17.74 -7.82
N ALA A 301 0.16 -17.62 -8.81
CA ALA A 301 0.70 -18.75 -9.54
C ALA A 301 1.81 -19.49 -8.77
N ALA A 302 2.43 -18.84 -7.79
CA ALA A 302 3.48 -19.42 -6.97
C ALA A 302 2.96 -20.52 -6.04
N ASP A 303 3.81 -21.48 -5.73
CA ASP A 303 3.58 -22.47 -4.68
C ASP A 303 3.94 -21.90 -3.32
N PHE A 304 4.93 -21.00 -3.30
CA PHE A 304 5.34 -20.28 -2.10
C PHE A 304 5.88 -18.90 -2.42
N VAL A 305 5.65 -17.94 -1.52
CA VAL A 305 6.15 -16.57 -1.68
C VAL A 305 7.01 -16.18 -0.49
N VAL A 306 8.20 -15.66 -0.74
CA VAL A 306 9.02 -14.99 0.26
C VAL A 306 8.89 -13.48 0.05
N ALA A 307 8.52 -12.74 1.09
CA ALA A 307 8.29 -11.31 0.95
C ALA A 307 8.67 -10.50 2.20
N MET A 308 8.84 -9.20 2.02
CA MET A 308 8.88 -8.26 3.14
C MET A 308 7.46 -7.93 3.62
N GLY A 309 7.32 -7.54 4.89
CA GLY A 309 6.04 -7.31 5.57
C GLY A 309 5.30 -6.00 5.24
N GLY A 310 5.48 -5.45 4.03
CA GLY A 310 4.75 -4.25 3.61
C GLY A 310 3.24 -4.48 3.55
N TYR A 311 2.44 -3.51 4.01
CA TYR A 311 0.98 -3.62 4.11
C TYR A 311 0.32 -4.20 2.86
N ASN A 312 0.55 -3.61 1.69
CA ASN A 312 -0.11 -4.05 0.45
C ASN A 312 0.27 -5.49 0.08
N THR A 313 1.57 -5.84 0.20
CA THR A 313 2.04 -7.19 -0.13
C THR A 313 1.38 -8.23 0.76
N VAL A 314 1.36 -7.99 2.07
CA VAL A 314 0.74 -8.92 3.01
C VAL A 314 -0.77 -9.03 2.78
N CYS A 315 -1.45 -7.92 2.52
CA CYS A 315 -2.87 -7.93 2.17
C CYS A 315 -3.15 -8.71 0.88
N GLU A 316 -2.34 -8.55 -0.16
CA GLU A 316 -2.48 -9.27 -1.43
C GLU A 316 -2.26 -10.78 -1.26
N LEU A 317 -1.26 -11.18 -0.46
CA LEU A 317 -0.97 -12.59 -0.15
C LEU A 317 -2.12 -13.24 0.65
N ALA A 318 -2.55 -12.59 1.73
CA ALA A 318 -3.64 -13.09 2.58
C ALA A 318 -4.97 -13.13 1.82
N TYR A 319 -5.29 -12.10 1.02
CA TYR A 319 -6.48 -12.06 0.19
C TYR A 319 -6.53 -13.22 -0.82
N GLY A 320 -5.38 -13.55 -1.41
CA GLY A 320 -5.26 -14.63 -2.40
C GLY A 320 -5.19 -16.03 -1.80
N GLY A 321 -5.03 -16.18 -0.48
CA GLY A 321 -4.73 -17.46 0.15
C GLY A 321 -3.40 -18.03 -0.36
N ILE A 322 -2.36 -17.20 -0.39
CA ILE A 322 -1.05 -17.56 -0.94
C ILE A 322 -0.11 -17.92 0.21
N PRO A 323 0.46 -19.15 0.23
CA PRO A 323 1.42 -19.52 1.26
C PRO A 323 2.64 -18.61 1.20
N ALA A 324 3.03 -18.02 2.34
CA ALA A 324 4.10 -17.06 2.34
C ALA A 324 4.95 -17.07 3.62
N LEU A 325 6.24 -16.76 3.44
CA LEU A 325 7.17 -16.39 4.49
C LEU A 325 7.39 -14.87 4.45
N ILE A 326 7.16 -14.22 5.56
CA ILE A 326 7.46 -12.81 5.73
C ILE A 326 8.79 -12.65 6.47
N VAL A 327 9.75 -11.98 5.83
CA VAL A 327 11.01 -11.54 6.43
C VAL A 327 10.98 -10.02 6.47
N PRO A 328 10.50 -9.42 7.58
CA PRO A 328 10.25 -7.98 7.65
C PRO A 328 11.55 -7.20 7.77
N ARG A 329 11.56 -5.95 7.35
CA ARG A 329 12.58 -5.01 7.82
C ARG A 329 12.28 -4.56 9.26
N THR A 330 13.34 -4.25 9.99
CA THR A 330 13.27 -3.77 11.38
C THR A 330 13.76 -2.34 11.54
N PHE A 331 14.39 -1.76 10.51
CA PHE A 331 14.88 -0.38 10.49
C PHE A 331 14.42 0.34 9.20
N PRO A 332 14.09 1.64 9.22
CA PRO A 332 14.03 2.55 10.38
C PRO A 332 12.74 2.47 11.20
N ARG A 333 11.77 1.67 10.78
CA ARG A 333 10.48 1.46 11.45
C ARG A 333 10.22 -0.04 11.57
N LYS A 334 9.52 -0.42 12.62
CA LYS A 334 9.21 -1.83 12.93
C LYS A 334 7.76 -2.25 12.55
N GLU A 335 7.04 -1.41 11.80
CA GLU A 335 5.65 -1.72 11.41
C GLU A 335 5.52 -3.03 10.64
N GLN A 336 6.56 -3.43 9.88
CA GLN A 336 6.54 -4.70 9.16
C GLN A 336 6.71 -5.88 10.10
N LEU A 337 7.60 -5.75 11.09
CA LEU A 337 7.84 -6.75 12.12
C LEU A 337 6.58 -6.98 12.95
N GLU A 338 5.99 -5.90 13.45
CA GLU A 338 4.79 -5.97 14.29
C GLU A 338 3.61 -6.58 13.54
N ARG A 339 3.40 -6.18 12.29
CA ARG A 339 2.36 -6.78 11.43
C ARG A 339 2.61 -8.26 11.16
N ALA A 340 3.84 -8.63 10.81
CA ALA A 340 4.19 -10.01 10.49
C ALA A 340 3.98 -10.92 11.70
N ARG A 341 4.37 -10.48 12.90
CA ARG A 341 4.17 -11.23 14.15
C ARG A 341 2.69 -11.49 14.41
N ARG A 342 1.84 -10.45 14.39
CA ARG A 342 0.40 -10.57 14.65
C ARG A 342 -0.33 -11.45 13.65
N LEU A 343 0.08 -11.41 12.40
CA LEU A 343 -0.51 -12.26 11.37
C LEU A 343 0.02 -13.69 11.42
N ALA A 344 1.26 -13.89 11.84
CA ALA A 344 1.81 -15.24 12.06
C ALA A 344 1.16 -15.93 13.28
N GLU A 345 0.89 -15.20 14.37
CA GLU A 345 0.14 -15.70 15.53
C GLU A 345 -1.27 -16.20 15.15
N ARG A 346 -1.85 -15.65 14.07
CA ARG A 346 -3.14 -16.07 13.50
C ARG A 346 -3.00 -17.13 12.39
N GLY A 347 -1.80 -17.61 12.14
CA GLY A 347 -1.52 -18.57 11.09
C GLY A 347 -1.62 -18.03 9.66
N VAL A 348 -1.83 -16.72 9.47
CA VAL A 348 -2.03 -16.11 8.14
C VAL A 348 -0.78 -16.16 7.28
N VAL A 349 0.39 -16.03 7.88
CA VAL A 349 1.70 -16.09 7.23
C VAL A 349 2.69 -16.84 8.10
N ARG A 350 3.75 -17.38 7.50
CA ARG A 350 4.96 -17.75 8.22
C ARG A 350 5.81 -16.50 8.41
N PHE A 351 6.63 -16.49 9.43
CA PHE A 351 7.40 -15.31 9.82
C PHE A 351 8.81 -15.73 10.26
N LEU A 352 9.80 -14.98 9.82
CA LEU A 352 11.20 -15.15 10.21
C LEU A 352 11.77 -13.77 10.53
N VAL A 353 12.34 -13.63 11.72
CA VAL A 353 13.03 -12.37 12.08
C VAL A 353 14.29 -12.21 11.23
N PRO A 354 14.64 -10.98 10.82
CA PRO A 354 15.79 -10.74 9.93
C PRO A 354 17.12 -11.27 10.46
N GLU A 355 17.28 -11.28 11.78
CA GLU A 355 18.49 -11.75 12.47
C GLU A 355 18.70 -13.27 12.32
N GLU A 356 17.62 -14.04 12.15
CA GLU A 356 17.64 -15.49 11.92
C GLU A 356 17.67 -15.85 10.43
N ALA A 357 17.51 -14.84 9.55
CA ALA A 357 17.49 -15.07 8.12
C ALA A 357 18.91 -15.35 7.60
N THR A 358 19.18 -16.61 7.33
CA THR A 358 20.38 -17.09 6.62
C THR A 358 19.94 -17.77 5.31
N PRO A 359 20.87 -18.01 4.37
CA PRO A 359 20.56 -18.78 3.17
C PRO A 359 19.91 -20.15 3.48
N GLU A 360 20.41 -20.85 4.51
CA GLU A 360 19.92 -22.15 4.94
C GLU A 360 18.52 -22.07 5.54
N THR A 361 18.28 -21.12 6.46
CA THR A 361 16.96 -20.95 7.08
C THR A 361 15.92 -20.56 6.05
N LEU A 362 16.26 -19.70 5.10
CA LEU A 362 15.36 -19.32 4.01
C LEU A 362 14.99 -20.50 3.14
N MET A 363 15.96 -21.31 2.69
CA MET A 363 15.68 -22.50 1.85
C MET A 363 14.91 -23.56 2.61
N ARG A 364 15.20 -23.78 3.89
CA ARG A 364 14.41 -24.67 4.75
C ARG A 364 12.95 -24.21 4.85
N GLU A 365 12.71 -22.92 5.08
CA GLU A 365 11.37 -22.36 5.18
C GLU A 365 10.61 -22.44 3.84
N VAL A 366 11.30 -22.24 2.71
CA VAL A 366 10.73 -22.42 1.37
C VAL A 366 10.33 -23.88 1.16
N HIS A 367 11.22 -24.83 1.46
CA HIS A 367 10.93 -26.25 1.31
C HIS A 367 9.73 -26.71 2.15
N LEU A 368 9.70 -26.33 3.42
CA LEU A 368 8.59 -26.60 4.32
C LEU A 368 7.28 -25.95 3.83
N GLY A 369 7.36 -24.68 3.45
CA GLY A 369 6.20 -23.92 3.01
C GLY A 369 5.56 -24.44 1.72
N MET A 370 6.36 -24.91 0.77
CA MET A 370 5.86 -25.54 -0.46
C MET A 370 5.15 -26.88 -0.22
N GLY A 371 5.44 -27.56 0.88
CA GLY A 371 4.77 -28.81 1.28
C GLY A 371 3.43 -28.60 1.98
N LEU A 372 3.13 -27.36 2.40
CA LEU A 372 1.89 -27.07 3.11
C LEU A 372 0.70 -26.95 2.14
N PRO A 373 -0.51 -27.32 2.60
CA PRO A 373 -1.72 -27.05 1.82
C PRO A 373 -1.91 -25.55 1.63
N ARG A 374 -2.50 -25.17 0.50
CA ARG A 374 -2.86 -23.75 0.30
C ARG A 374 -3.85 -23.31 1.36
N PRO A 375 -3.58 -22.19 2.01
CA PRO A 375 -4.47 -21.67 3.01
C PRO A 375 -5.81 -21.23 2.40
N PRO A 376 -6.87 -21.19 3.20
CA PRO A 376 -8.14 -20.64 2.73
C PRO A 376 -7.98 -19.17 2.33
N ARG A 377 -8.68 -18.75 1.30
CA ARG A 377 -8.69 -17.34 0.93
C ARG A 377 -9.16 -16.49 2.10
N ARG A 378 -8.55 -15.31 2.26
CA ARG A 378 -8.85 -14.30 3.29
C ARG A 378 -8.52 -14.69 4.73
N TRP A 379 -8.19 -15.94 5.05
CA TRP A 379 -7.77 -16.37 6.39
C TRP A 379 -8.60 -15.82 7.58
N GLY A 380 -9.91 -15.68 7.40
CA GLY A 380 -10.77 -15.05 8.40
C GLY A 380 -10.59 -13.53 8.50
N LEU A 381 -9.74 -12.92 7.67
CA LEU A 381 -9.59 -11.47 7.61
C LEU A 381 -10.69 -10.83 6.74
N ASP A 382 -11.14 -9.66 7.16
CA ASP A 382 -12.13 -8.87 6.42
C ASP A 382 -11.44 -7.98 5.38
N PHE A 383 -11.67 -8.25 4.11
CA PHE A 383 -11.16 -7.50 2.97
C PHE A 383 -12.21 -6.59 2.32
N SER A 384 -13.17 -6.12 3.09
CA SER A 384 -14.20 -5.18 2.60
C SER A 384 -13.73 -3.72 2.59
N GLY A 385 -12.44 -3.47 2.84
CA GLY A 385 -11.90 -2.12 3.05
C GLY A 385 -12.18 -1.14 1.91
N LEU A 386 -12.10 -1.57 0.66
CA LEU A 386 -12.43 -0.72 -0.50
C LEU A 386 -13.91 -0.31 -0.50
N ASP A 387 -14.80 -1.29 -0.41
CA ASP A 387 -16.25 -1.05 -0.46
C ASP A 387 -16.76 -0.28 0.75
N ARG A 388 -16.24 -0.59 1.96
CA ARG A 388 -16.64 0.12 3.18
C ARG A 388 -16.11 1.55 3.19
N THR A 389 -14.91 1.81 2.70
CA THR A 389 -14.38 3.17 2.54
C THR A 389 -15.28 3.99 1.61
N ALA A 390 -15.64 3.43 0.45
CA ALA A 390 -16.52 4.13 -0.48
C ALA A 390 -17.91 4.42 0.14
N ARG A 391 -18.50 3.47 0.88
CA ARG A 391 -19.76 3.69 1.62
C ARG A 391 -19.62 4.70 2.75
N ALA A 392 -18.49 4.70 3.49
CA ALA A 392 -18.23 5.67 4.54
C ALA A 392 -18.18 7.10 3.97
N ILE A 393 -17.50 7.29 2.85
CA ILE A 393 -17.52 8.57 2.12
C ILE A 393 -18.96 8.96 1.76
N GLY A 394 -19.75 8.03 1.23
CA GLY A 394 -21.14 8.28 0.85
C GLY A 394 -22.07 8.69 2.00
N ARG A 395 -21.82 8.20 3.21
CA ARG A 395 -22.58 8.61 4.41
C ARG A 395 -22.23 10.01 4.89
N LEU A 396 -21.01 10.47 4.62
CA LEU A 396 -20.50 11.76 5.10
C LEU A 396 -20.79 12.92 4.14
N VAL A 397 -20.96 12.61 2.86
CA VAL A 397 -21.31 13.62 1.86
C VAL A 397 -22.80 13.89 1.93
N PRO A 398 -23.25 15.17 2.12
CA PRO A 398 -24.67 15.50 2.11
C PRO A 398 -25.35 15.02 0.82
N SER A 399 -26.55 14.47 0.95
CA SER A 399 -27.36 13.97 -0.18
C SER A 399 -27.58 15.08 -1.21
N ARG A 400 -26.84 15.04 -2.30
CA ARG A 400 -27.08 15.90 -3.47
C ARG A 400 -28.03 15.16 -4.39
N SER A 401 -29.34 15.30 -4.10
CA SER A 401 -30.50 14.86 -4.91
C SER A 401 -30.48 13.44 -5.48
N GLY A 402 -31.41 12.59 -4.97
CA GLY A 402 -32.05 11.46 -5.64
C GLY A 402 -31.34 10.09 -5.56
N PRO A 403 -32.07 9.03 -5.22
CA PRO A 403 -31.48 7.72 -4.95
C PRO A 403 -31.16 6.97 -6.25
N SER A 404 -29.88 6.68 -6.47
CA SER A 404 -29.48 5.60 -7.36
C SER A 404 -28.53 4.65 -6.64
N MET A 405 -29.00 4.07 -5.53
CA MET A 405 -28.39 2.87 -4.98
C MET A 405 -28.93 1.65 -5.72
N ARG A 406 -28.13 1.08 -6.62
CA ARG A 406 -28.30 -0.33 -7.03
C ARG A 406 -27.05 -1.08 -6.55
N PRO A 407 -27.21 -2.25 -5.90
CA PRO A 407 -26.08 -3.10 -5.56
C PRO A 407 -25.48 -3.65 -6.86
N GLY A 408 -24.32 -3.11 -7.25
CA GLY A 408 -23.60 -3.55 -8.43
C GLY A 408 -22.92 -4.90 -8.18
N ARG A 409 -23.44 -5.97 -8.76
CA ARG A 409 -22.67 -7.19 -9.00
C ARG A 409 -21.55 -6.83 -10.00
N LEU A 410 -20.31 -6.88 -9.57
CA LEU A 410 -19.13 -6.82 -10.44
C LEU A 410 -19.17 -8.02 -11.42
N ARG A 411 -19.72 -7.78 -12.61
CA ARG A 411 -19.52 -8.70 -13.75
C ARG A 411 -18.12 -8.43 -14.32
N ALA A 412 -17.28 -9.45 -14.29
CA ALA A 412 -16.03 -9.48 -15.04
C ALA A 412 -16.36 -9.22 -16.54
N ARG A 413 -15.97 -8.06 -17.06
CA ARG A 413 -15.98 -7.83 -18.50
C ARG A 413 -14.80 -8.58 -19.11
N ARG A 414 -15.13 -9.58 -19.95
CA ARG A 414 -14.20 -10.14 -20.93
C ARG A 414 -13.89 -9.03 -21.92
N LEU A 415 -12.64 -8.64 -22.04
CA LEU A 415 -12.14 -7.90 -23.19
C LEU A 415 -11.91 -8.93 -24.31
N GLN A 416 -12.60 -8.77 -25.41
CA GLN A 416 -12.29 -9.45 -26.67
C GLN A 416 -11.10 -8.75 -27.36
N PRO A 417 -10.40 -9.46 -28.27
CA PRO A 417 -9.02 -9.22 -28.68
C PRO A 417 -8.76 -7.90 -29.36
#